data_42248a888fc85d9c827c28a419aaa68b
#
_entry.id   42248a888fc85d9c827c28a419aaa68b
#
_cell.length_a   1.000
_cell.length_b   1.000
_cell.length_c   1.000
_cell.angle_alpha   90.00
_cell.angle_beta   90.00
_cell.angle_gamma   90.00
#
_symmetry.space_group_name_H-M   'P 1'
#
loop_
_entity.id
_entity.type
_entity.pdbx_description
1 polymer ?
#
loop_
_entity_poly.entity_id
_entity_poly.type
_entity_poly.pdbx_seq_one_letter_code
_entity_poly.pdbx_strand_id
1 'polypeptide(L)' 'MELRIEEQLSLLHLSGVKQALAKQQEQTMLYQDMSFEERLQLLLSHELVQREQRKISRLEKQAAFRLGAQVEQID' A
#
# COMPACT_ATOMS: atom_id res chain seq x y z
N MET A 1 -13.79 -2.09 -23.50
CA MET A 1 -12.86 -2.97 -23.00
C MET A 1 -12.69 -2.78 -21.55
N GLU A 2 -12.73 -3.82 -20.79
CA GLU A 2 -12.66 -3.71 -19.37
C GLU A 2 -11.34 -4.18 -18.84
N LEU A 3 -10.79 -3.46 -17.91
CA LEU A 3 -9.56 -3.88 -17.25
C LEU A 3 -9.90 -4.73 -16.06
N ARG A 4 -9.02 -5.67 -15.75
CA ARG A 4 -9.20 -6.45 -14.55
C ARG A 4 -8.92 -5.58 -13.35
N ILE A 5 -9.44 -6.02 -12.19
CA ILE A 5 -9.28 -5.23 -10.98
C ILE A 5 -7.82 -4.98 -10.67
N GLU A 6 -6.98 -6.01 -10.84
CA GLU A 6 -5.55 -5.84 -10.55
C GLU A 6 -4.94 -4.78 -11.45
N GLU A 7 -5.35 -4.74 -12.71
CA GLU A 7 -4.81 -3.76 -13.62
C GLU A 7 -5.28 -2.36 -13.26
N GLN A 8 -6.55 -2.24 -12.87
CA GLN A 8 -7.07 -0.94 -12.47
C GLN A 8 -6.36 -0.42 -11.23
N LEU A 9 -6.11 -1.30 -10.26
CA LEU A 9 -5.42 -0.90 -9.05
C LEU A 9 -4.01 -0.47 -9.35
N SER A 10 -3.35 -1.14 -10.29
CA SER A 10 -2.00 -0.75 -10.68
C SER A 10 -1.99 0.62 -11.36
N LEU A 11 -2.96 0.86 -12.23
CA LEU A 11 -3.03 2.14 -12.91
C LEU A 11 -3.29 3.29 -11.94
N LEU A 12 -4.05 3.02 -10.89
CA LEU A 12 -4.34 4.04 -9.89
C LEU A 12 -3.28 4.11 -8.80
N HIS A 13 -2.23 3.30 -8.92
CA HIS A 13 -1.15 3.27 -7.94
C HIS A 13 -1.65 2.88 -6.55
N LEU A 14 -2.61 1.95 -6.52
CA LEU A 14 -3.16 1.48 -5.25
C LEU A 14 -2.57 0.13 -4.90
N SER A 15 -1.25 0.07 -4.78
CA SER A 15 -0.56 -1.20 -4.53
C SER A 15 -0.96 -1.80 -3.19
N GLY A 16 -1.24 -0.97 -2.19
CA GLY A 16 -1.68 -1.48 -0.90
C GLY A 16 -3.03 -2.17 -1.00
N VAL A 17 -3.97 -1.56 -1.73
CA VAL A 17 -5.26 -2.18 -1.95
C VAL A 17 -5.09 -3.48 -2.72
N LYS A 18 -4.21 -3.48 -3.71
CA LYS A 18 -3.98 -4.67 -4.52
C LYS A 18 -3.47 -5.81 -3.66
N GLN A 19 -2.53 -5.54 -2.78
CA GLN A 19 -1.98 -6.57 -1.90
C GLN A 19 -3.02 -7.08 -0.93
N ALA A 20 -3.81 -6.17 -0.35
CA ALA A 20 -4.83 -6.57 0.61
C ALA A 20 -5.92 -7.38 -0.07
N LEU A 21 -6.28 -7.02 -1.30
CA LEU A 21 -7.29 -7.77 -2.03
C LEU A 21 -6.80 -9.18 -2.31
N ALA A 22 -5.55 -9.33 -2.73
CA ALA A 22 -5.00 -10.66 -2.97
C ALA A 22 -5.04 -11.50 -1.71
N LYS A 23 -4.77 -10.89 -0.56
CA LYS A 23 -4.80 -11.60 0.70
C LYS A 23 -6.23 -12.05 1.03
N GLN A 24 -7.21 -11.19 0.79
CA GLN A 24 -8.59 -11.57 1.02
C GLN A 24 -9.02 -12.71 0.11
N GLN A 25 -8.54 -12.70 -1.12
CA GLN A 25 -8.87 -13.78 -2.06
C GLN A 25 -8.23 -15.09 -1.66
N GLU A 26 -7.06 -15.05 -1.04
CA GLU A 26 -6.41 -16.27 -0.58
C GLU A 26 -7.06 -16.83 0.66
N GLN A 27 -7.63 -15.97 1.49
CA GLN A 27 -8.20 -16.40 2.76
C GLN A 27 -9.69 -16.09 2.80
N THR A 28 -10.41 -16.56 1.81
CA THR A 28 -11.81 -16.22 1.68
C THR A 28 -12.62 -16.62 2.91
N MET A 29 -12.22 -17.71 3.59
CA MET A 29 -12.98 -18.16 4.74
C MET A 29 -12.92 -17.16 5.90
N LEU A 30 -11.83 -16.41 5.99
CA LEU A 30 -11.73 -15.41 7.03
C LEU A 30 -12.61 -14.21 6.76
N TYR A 31 -12.84 -13.92 5.49
CA TYR A 31 -13.53 -12.68 5.13
C TYR A 31 -14.97 -12.90 4.65
N GLN A 32 -15.40 -14.16 4.52
CA GLN A 32 -16.70 -14.39 3.89
C GLN A 32 -17.87 -13.87 4.72
N ASP A 33 -17.69 -13.77 6.04
CA ASP A 33 -18.77 -13.28 6.89
C ASP A 33 -18.74 -11.77 7.05
N MET A 34 -17.79 -11.11 6.45
CA MET A 34 -17.69 -9.66 6.54
C MET A 34 -18.48 -9.01 5.40
N SER A 35 -19.10 -7.88 5.70
CA SER A 35 -19.82 -7.17 4.66
C SER A 35 -18.85 -6.58 3.65
N PHE A 36 -19.38 -6.18 2.49
CA PHE A 36 -18.54 -5.57 1.48
C PHE A 36 -17.89 -4.31 2.01
N GLU A 37 -18.63 -3.51 2.76
CA GLU A 37 -18.07 -2.27 3.30
C GLU A 37 -16.94 -2.54 4.26
N GLU A 38 -17.08 -3.57 5.09
CA GLU A 38 -16.01 -3.91 6.02
C GLU A 38 -14.78 -4.36 5.27
N ARG A 39 -14.96 -5.16 4.24
CA ARG A 39 -13.82 -5.61 3.45
C ARG A 39 -13.16 -4.47 2.70
N LEU A 40 -13.99 -3.57 2.17
CA LEU A 40 -13.45 -2.41 1.47
C LEU A 40 -12.67 -1.51 2.43
N GLN A 41 -13.17 -1.35 3.65
CA GLN A 41 -12.47 -0.53 4.64
C GLN A 41 -11.10 -1.10 4.95
N LEU A 42 -10.99 -2.43 5.04
CA LEU A 42 -9.70 -3.05 5.28
C LEU A 42 -8.75 -2.80 4.11
N LEU A 43 -9.26 -2.85 2.88
CA LEU A 43 -8.42 -2.59 1.71
C LEU A 43 -7.89 -1.16 1.73
N LEU A 44 -8.76 -0.22 2.02
CA LEU A 44 -8.35 1.18 2.04
C LEU A 44 -7.41 1.47 3.21
N SER A 45 -7.67 0.85 4.35
CA SER A 45 -6.79 1.04 5.50
C SER A 45 -5.38 0.53 5.21
N HIS A 46 -5.29 -0.59 4.52
CA HIS A 46 -3.99 -1.13 4.17
C HIS A 46 -3.22 -0.16 3.26
N GLU A 47 -3.93 0.44 2.31
CA GLU A 47 -3.31 1.39 1.41
C GLU A 47 -2.82 2.63 2.19
N LEU A 48 -3.63 3.11 3.13
CA LEU A 48 -3.24 4.26 3.91
C LEU A 48 -2.00 3.97 4.76
N VAL A 49 -1.94 2.79 5.36
CA VAL A 49 -0.79 2.41 6.16
C VAL A 49 0.46 2.33 5.29
N GLN A 50 0.35 1.77 4.10
CA GLN A 50 1.51 1.68 3.22
C GLN A 50 2.00 3.06 2.81
N ARG A 51 1.09 3.97 2.52
CA ARG A 51 1.50 5.32 2.12
C ARG A 51 2.17 6.05 3.28
N GLU A 52 1.66 5.82 4.48
CA GLU A 52 2.26 6.43 5.66
C GLU A 52 3.67 5.89 5.87
N GLN A 53 3.86 4.59 5.71
CA GLN A 53 5.17 3.99 5.89
C GLN A 53 6.16 4.50 4.84
N ARG A 54 5.70 4.66 3.60
CA ARG A 54 6.58 5.20 2.57
C ARG A 54 6.98 6.63 2.88
N LYS A 55 6.06 7.40 3.42
CA LYS A 55 6.36 8.78 3.79
C LYS A 55 7.39 8.83 4.90
N ILE A 56 7.21 7.99 5.92
CA ILE A 56 8.14 7.94 7.04
C ILE A 56 9.52 7.54 6.56
N SER A 57 9.58 6.53 5.72
CA SER A 57 10.85 6.07 5.18
C SER A 57 11.57 7.18 4.44
N ARG A 58 10.84 7.93 3.63
CA ARG A 58 11.44 9.01 2.88
C ARG A 58 11.95 10.10 3.79
N LEU A 59 11.20 10.43 4.84
CA LEU A 59 11.63 11.45 5.78
C LEU A 59 12.86 11.01 6.54
N GLU A 60 12.95 9.73 6.89
CA GLU A 60 14.11 9.21 7.58
C GLU A 60 15.35 9.32 6.70
N LYS A 61 15.20 9.03 5.42
CA LYS A 61 16.34 9.14 4.51
C LYS A 61 16.79 10.59 4.38
N GLN A 62 15.87 11.50 4.34
CA GLN A 62 16.20 12.90 4.24
C GLN A 62 16.92 13.38 5.49
N ALA A 63 16.49 12.92 6.65
CA ALA A 63 17.13 13.29 7.88
C ALA A 63 18.55 12.73 7.93
N ALA A 64 18.73 11.51 7.47
CA ALA A 64 20.05 10.91 7.44
C ALA A 64 20.98 11.70 6.55
N PHE A 65 20.47 12.16 5.41
CA PHE A 65 21.27 12.98 4.55
C PHE A 65 21.75 14.21 5.27
N ARG A 66 20.88 14.92 5.94
CA ARG A 66 21.26 16.13 6.59
C ARG A 66 22.27 15.87 7.66
N LEU A 67 22.08 14.81 8.46
CA LEU A 67 22.99 14.54 9.51
C LEU A 67 24.26 13.94 8.97
N GLY A 68 24.16 13.12 7.99
CA GLY A 68 25.27 12.35 7.52
C GLY A 68 26.18 13.05 6.68
N ALA A 69 25.76 14.01 6.14
CA ALA A 69 26.61 14.69 5.36
C ALA A 69 27.16 13.90 4.31
N GLN A 70 26.99 12.98 4.11
CA GLN A 70 27.45 12.28 3.19
C GLN A 70 26.80 12.26 2.15
N VAL A 71 26.59 12.80 1.87
CA VAL A 71 25.95 12.94 0.97
C VAL A 71 26.14 12.37 -0.15
N GLU A 72 27.07 12.16 -0.36
CA GLU A 72 27.25 11.69 -1.50
C GLU A 72 26.39 10.70 -1.82
N GLN A 73 26.00 10.25 -1.19
CA GLN A 73 25.25 9.29 -1.47
C GLN A 73 24.11 9.56 -1.97
N ILE A 74 23.97 10.20 -2.35
CA ILE A 74 22.90 10.36 -2.79
C ILE A 74 22.50 10.04 -3.70
N ASP A 75 22.56 9.71 -4.06
CA ASP A 75 22.08 9.37 -4.91
C ASP A 75 21.41 9.56 -5.21
#